data_175c125b76b2b8bf8999c1c079c343fd
#
_entry.id   175c125b76b2b8bf8999c1c079c343fd
#
_cell.length_a   1.000
_cell.length_b   1.000
_cell.length_c   1.000
_cell.angle_alpha   90.00
_cell.angle_beta   90.00
_cell.angle_gamma   90.00
#
_symmetry.space_group_name_H-M   'P 1'
#
loop_
_entity.id
_entity.type
_entity.pdbx_description
1 polymer ?
#
loop_
_entity_poly.entity_id
_entity_poly.type
_entity_poly.pdbx_seq_one_letter_code
_entity_poly.pdbx_strand_id
1 'polypeptide(L)'
;MKKLTIIFLFITSLSFSQEQEKKEAPWNIMYPEFMAEEAAEYFDEFNMLWSEESPIAVKEGRLVAIAVSAAIRCEYCIAAQIEFAKKAGANDEEIKAAIQIAAEIQRFSTLLYGNEFDAETFNKLIGRNKE
;
A
#
# COMPACT_ATOMS: atom_id res chain seq x y z
N MET A 1 -46.29 53.46 35.32
CA MET A 1 -46.36 52.74 34.03
C MET A 1 -44.92 52.58 33.55
N LYS A 2 -44.32 51.40 33.75
CA LYS A 2 -42.94 51.08 33.36
C LYS A 2 -42.97 50.50 31.94
N LYS A 3 -42.33 51.20 30.99
CA LYS A 3 -42.18 50.71 29.62
C LYS A 3 -41.02 49.71 29.58
N LEU A 4 -41.34 48.43 29.27
CA LEU A 4 -40.38 47.35 29.11
C LEU A 4 -39.91 47.37 27.66
N THR A 5 -38.66 47.79 27.42
CA THR A 5 -38.03 47.76 26.10
C THR A 5 -37.40 46.41 25.89
N ILE A 6 -38.00 45.61 24.98
CA ILE A 6 -37.46 44.30 24.59
C ILE A 6 -36.39 44.54 23.52
N ILE A 7 -35.13 44.30 23.86
CA ILE A 7 -34.02 44.33 22.92
C ILE A 7 -33.96 42.93 22.26
N PHE A 8 -34.30 42.90 20.97
CA PHE A 8 -34.11 41.69 20.15
C PHE A 8 -32.63 41.61 19.76
N LEU A 9 -31.88 40.71 20.39
CA LEU A 9 -30.52 40.38 19.95
C LEU A 9 -30.64 39.49 18.72
N PHE A 10 -30.34 40.05 17.56
CA PHE A 10 -30.09 39.28 16.34
C PHE A 10 -28.74 38.57 16.48
N ILE A 11 -28.74 37.29 16.84
CA ILE A 11 -27.56 36.43 16.73
C ILE A 11 -27.44 36.06 15.25
N THR A 12 -26.62 36.77 14.50
CA THR A 12 -26.17 36.34 13.18
C THR A 12 -25.20 35.18 13.39
N SER A 13 -25.69 33.99 13.19
CA SER A 13 -24.84 32.79 13.05
C SER A 13 -24.00 32.96 11.77
N LEU A 14 -22.76 33.46 11.94
CA LEU A 14 -21.73 33.27 10.91
C LEU A 14 -21.49 31.78 10.79
N SER A 15 -22.09 31.17 9.77
CA SER A 15 -21.68 29.86 9.29
C SER A 15 -20.28 30.03 8.72
N PHE A 16 -19.27 29.78 9.54
CA PHE A 16 -17.94 29.47 9.03
C PHE A 16 -18.09 28.15 8.27
N SER A 17 -18.20 28.26 6.95
CA SER A 17 -17.87 27.16 6.06
C SER A 17 -16.39 26.88 6.31
N GLN A 18 -16.09 25.87 7.10
CA GLN A 18 -14.76 25.27 7.10
C GLN A 18 -14.58 24.72 5.68
N GLU A 19 -13.87 25.48 4.86
CA GLU A 19 -13.30 24.98 3.64
C GLU A 19 -12.38 23.82 4.08
N GLN A 20 -12.87 22.60 3.94
CA GLN A 20 -12.14 21.40 4.28
C GLN A 20 -10.91 21.40 3.37
N GLU A 21 -9.74 21.61 3.98
CA GLU A 21 -8.47 21.61 3.26
C GLU A 21 -8.38 20.29 2.49
N LYS A 22 -8.40 20.38 1.16
CA LYS A 22 -8.47 19.21 0.28
C LYS A 22 -7.22 18.36 0.53
N LYS A 23 -7.41 17.15 1.00
CA LYS A 23 -6.31 16.23 1.32
C LYS A 23 -5.59 15.91 0.01
N GLU A 24 -4.31 16.25 -0.06
CA GLU A 24 -3.47 16.01 -1.24
C GLU A 24 -2.41 14.95 -0.92
N ALA A 25 -2.29 13.96 -1.80
CA ALA A 25 -1.20 13.01 -1.81
C ALA A 25 -0.40 13.15 -3.12
N PRO A 26 0.92 12.90 -3.13
CA PRO A 26 1.76 13.08 -4.33
C PRO A 26 1.25 12.32 -5.57
N TRP A 27 0.51 11.25 -5.36
CA TRP A 27 -0.01 10.38 -6.41
C TRP A 27 -1.41 10.77 -6.90
N ASN A 28 -2.05 11.80 -6.32
CA ASN A 28 -3.38 12.27 -6.73
C ASN A 28 -3.43 12.67 -8.20
N ILE A 29 -2.30 13.12 -8.76
CA ILE A 29 -2.17 13.48 -10.17
C ILE A 29 -2.47 12.32 -11.15
N MET A 30 -2.48 11.08 -10.68
CA MET A 30 -2.84 9.90 -11.48
C MET A 30 -4.35 9.64 -11.53
N TYR A 31 -5.13 10.36 -10.72
CA TYR A 31 -6.56 10.14 -10.58
C TYR A 31 -7.36 11.29 -11.18
N PRO A 32 -8.55 11.04 -11.72
CA PRO A 32 -9.48 12.11 -12.08
C PRO A 32 -9.79 13.00 -10.88
N GLU A 33 -10.02 14.28 -11.10
CA GLU A 33 -10.20 15.26 -10.02
C GLU A 33 -11.29 14.86 -9.01
N PHE A 34 -12.40 14.28 -9.50
CA PHE A 34 -13.52 13.85 -8.64
C PHE A 34 -13.16 12.67 -7.71
N MET A 35 -12.04 11.97 -7.92
CA MET A 35 -11.54 10.87 -7.09
C MET A 35 -10.35 11.26 -6.23
N ALA A 36 -9.85 12.49 -6.33
CA ALA A 36 -8.59 12.88 -5.71
C ALA A 36 -8.61 12.78 -4.17
N GLU A 37 -9.75 13.08 -3.55
CA GLU A 37 -9.92 12.99 -2.09
C GLU A 37 -9.88 11.54 -1.60
N GLU A 38 -10.67 10.66 -2.22
CA GLU A 38 -10.66 9.22 -1.91
C GLU A 38 -9.29 8.59 -2.17
N ALA A 39 -8.61 9.00 -3.25
CA ALA A 39 -7.26 8.56 -3.54
C ALA A 39 -6.27 8.96 -2.44
N ALA A 40 -6.37 10.17 -1.90
CA ALA A 40 -5.51 10.62 -0.82
C ALA A 40 -5.73 9.81 0.48
N GLU A 41 -6.98 9.51 0.82
CA GLU A 41 -7.31 8.66 1.96
C GLU A 41 -6.76 7.24 1.78
N TYR A 42 -6.94 6.66 0.59
CA TYR A 42 -6.39 5.35 0.25
C TYR A 42 -4.86 5.32 0.43
N PHE A 43 -4.14 6.35 -0.01
CA PHE A 43 -2.68 6.39 0.13
C PHE A 43 -2.22 6.52 1.58
N ASP A 44 -2.99 7.14 2.45
CA ASP A 44 -2.70 7.16 3.88
C ASP A 44 -2.81 5.75 4.49
N GLU A 45 -3.89 5.03 4.20
CA GLU A 45 -4.07 3.64 4.63
C GLU A 45 -2.99 2.73 4.03
N PHE A 46 -2.71 2.88 2.74
CA PHE A 46 -1.64 2.14 2.06
C PHE A 46 -0.28 2.34 2.74
N ASN A 47 0.01 3.55 3.20
CA ASN A 47 1.27 3.85 3.88
C ASN A 47 1.41 3.14 5.24
N MET A 48 0.32 2.70 5.87
CA MET A 48 0.36 1.91 7.10
C MET A 48 1.07 0.56 6.91
N LEU A 49 1.05 0.00 5.69
CA LEU A 49 1.83 -1.20 5.37
C LEU A 49 3.34 -1.03 5.59
N TRP A 50 3.81 0.21 5.62
CA TRP A 50 5.21 0.60 5.73
C TRP A 50 5.49 1.34 7.04
N SER A 51 4.67 1.15 8.05
CA SER A 51 4.80 1.73 9.38
C SER A 51 5.24 0.70 10.41
N GLU A 52 5.53 1.15 11.62
CA GLU A 52 5.85 0.28 12.75
C GLU A 52 4.63 -0.55 13.23
N GLU A 53 3.41 -0.18 12.82
CA GLU A 53 2.18 -0.92 13.10
C GLU A 53 2.02 -2.15 12.20
N SER A 54 2.76 -2.23 11.09
CA SER A 54 2.73 -3.37 10.19
C SER A 54 3.31 -4.62 10.88
N PRO A 55 2.68 -5.80 10.75
CA PRO A 55 3.23 -7.05 11.28
C PRO A 55 4.50 -7.50 10.57
N ILE A 56 4.84 -6.89 9.42
CA ILE A 56 6.09 -7.12 8.68
C ILE A 56 6.93 -5.86 8.84
N ALA A 57 8.15 -5.99 9.35
CA ALA A 57 9.02 -4.85 9.51
C ALA A 57 9.26 -4.13 8.18
N VAL A 58 9.46 -2.80 8.22
CA VAL A 58 9.47 -1.94 7.02
C VAL A 58 10.46 -2.43 5.97
N LYS A 59 11.69 -2.78 6.36
CA LYS A 59 12.73 -3.27 5.44
C LYS A 59 12.28 -4.56 4.74
N GLU A 60 11.81 -5.52 5.49
CA GLU A 60 11.33 -6.81 4.98
C GLU A 60 10.12 -6.62 4.06
N GLY A 61 9.18 -5.75 4.43
CA GLY A 61 8.04 -5.39 3.58
C GLY A 61 8.47 -4.79 2.24
N ARG A 62 9.50 -3.93 2.24
CA ARG A 62 10.07 -3.36 1.00
C ARG A 62 10.76 -4.42 0.15
N LEU A 63 11.47 -5.38 0.74
CA LEU A 63 12.06 -6.51 0.02
C LEU A 63 10.99 -7.41 -0.62
N VAL A 64 9.89 -7.69 0.09
CA VAL A 64 8.72 -8.38 -0.47
C VAL A 64 8.14 -7.60 -1.65
N ALA A 65 7.97 -6.28 -1.53
CA ALA A 65 7.47 -5.45 -2.60
C ALA A 65 8.39 -5.45 -3.83
N ILE A 66 9.72 -5.48 -3.66
CA ILE A 66 10.70 -5.64 -4.75
C ILE A 66 10.47 -6.98 -5.45
N ALA A 67 10.36 -8.08 -4.71
CA ALA A 67 10.13 -9.41 -5.28
C ALA A 67 8.84 -9.47 -6.11
N VAL A 68 7.73 -8.93 -5.58
CA VAL A 68 6.45 -8.84 -6.30
C VAL A 68 6.59 -7.97 -7.54
N SER A 69 7.20 -6.79 -7.42
CA SER A 69 7.40 -5.86 -8.54
C SER A 69 8.22 -6.48 -9.67
N ALA A 70 9.27 -7.24 -9.33
CA ALA A 70 10.09 -7.96 -10.28
C ALA A 70 9.28 -9.07 -10.98
N ALA A 71 8.48 -9.84 -10.23
CA ALA A 71 7.65 -10.91 -10.76
C ALA A 71 6.61 -10.41 -11.77
N ILE A 72 6.00 -9.24 -11.53
CA ILE A 72 5.02 -8.62 -12.44
C ILE A 72 5.64 -7.68 -13.47
N ARG A 73 6.97 -7.51 -13.46
CA ARG A 73 7.74 -6.67 -14.39
C ARG A 73 7.32 -5.20 -14.39
N CYS A 74 6.99 -4.66 -13.21
CA CYS A 74 6.64 -3.26 -13.05
C CYS A 74 7.91 -2.42 -12.84
N GLU A 75 8.43 -1.81 -13.87
CA GLU A 75 9.68 -1.01 -13.81
C GLU A 75 9.61 0.14 -12.81
N TYR A 76 8.50 0.90 -12.80
CA TYR A 76 8.29 1.98 -11.84
C TYR A 76 8.24 1.46 -10.39
N CYS A 77 7.57 0.32 -10.18
CA CYS A 77 7.47 -0.29 -8.86
C CYS A 77 8.84 -0.78 -8.38
N ILE A 78 9.61 -1.44 -9.25
CA ILE A 78 10.98 -1.90 -8.94
C ILE A 78 11.84 -0.72 -8.51
N ALA A 79 11.90 0.34 -9.31
CA ALA A 79 12.70 1.52 -9.02
C ALA A 79 12.32 2.16 -7.69
N ALA A 80 11.02 2.39 -7.46
CA ALA A 80 10.52 2.99 -6.24
C ALA A 80 10.82 2.12 -5.01
N GLN A 81 10.55 0.80 -5.08
CA GLN A 81 10.74 -0.08 -3.94
C GLN A 81 12.22 -0.29 -3.59
N ILE A 82 13.13 -0.29 -4.56
CA ILE A 82 14.57 -0.32 -4.30
C ILE A 82 15.00 0.91 -3.51
N GLU A 83 14.57 2.11 -3.90
CA GLU A 83 14.89 3.35 -3.18
C GLU A 83 14.33 3.33 -1.75
N PHE A 84 13.09 2.88 -1.58
CA PHE A 84 12.47 2.80 -0.27
C PHE A 84 13.11 1.70 0.62
N ALA A 85 13.51 0.56 0.04
CA ALA A 85 14.21 -0.49 0.77
C ALA A 85 15.57 0.01 1.28
N LYS A 86 16.36 0.72 0.44
CA LYS A 86 17.62 1.33 0.85
C LYS A 86 17.45 2.34 1.99
N LYS A 87 16.41 3.18 1.91
CA LYS A 87 16.07 4.10 3.00
C LYS A 87 15.67 3.37 4.30
N ALA A 88 15.08 2.18 4.18
CA ALA A 88 14.76 1.30 5.31
C ALA A 88 15.95 0.45 5.78
N GLY A 89 17.16 0.66 5.24
CA GLY A 89 18.38 -0.02 5.65
C GLY A 89 18.66 -1.34 4.94
N ALA A 90 18.00 -1.63 3.82
CA ALA A 90 18.36 -2.78 3.00
C ALA A 90 19.67 -2.54 2.24
N ASN A 91 20.55 -3.54 2.19
CA ASN A 91 21.75 -3.53 1.39
C ASN A 91 21.52 -4.15 0.00
N ASP A 92 22.51 -4.00 -0.89
CA ASP A 92 22.39 -4.48 -2.27
C ASP A 92 22.25 -6.01 -2.36
N GLU A 93 22.83 -6.77 -1.43
CA GLU A 93 22.74 -8.24 -1.42
C GLU A 93 21.33 -8.70 -0.99
N GLU A 94 20.71 -8.03 -0.03
CA GLU A 94 19.31 -8.29 0.35
C GLU A 94 18.35 -8.01 -0.81
N ILE A 95 18.58 -6.93 -1.55
CA ILE A 95 17.79 -6.57 -2.74
C ILE A 95 17.96 -7.64 -3.84
N LYS A 96 19.19 -8.05 -4.14
CA LYS A 96 19.46 -9.12 -5.11
C LYS A 96 18.80 -10.43 -4.71
N ALA A 97 18.86 -10.79 -3.41
CA ALA A 97 18.22 -11.98 -2.89
C ALA A 97 16.70 -11.95 -3.07
N ALA A 98 16.04 -10.82 -2.80
CA ALA A 98 14.60 -10.66 -3.03
C ALA A 98 14.23 -10.86 -4.50
N ILE A 99 15.02 -10.31 -5.44
CA ILE A 99 14.82 -10.50 -6.89
C ILE A 99 15.04 -11.96 -7.28
N GLN A 100 16.09 -12.61 -6.73
CA GLN A 100 16.37 -14.02 -6.99
C GLN A 100 15.22 -14.92 -6.51
N ILE A 101 14.68 -14.66 -5.33
CA ILE A 101 13.50 -15.40 -4.81
C ILE A 101 12.33 -15.30 -5.79
N ALA A 102 12.03 -14.11 -6.32
CA ALA A 102 10.98 -13.93 -7.30
C ALA A 102 11.23 -14.76 -8.57
N ALA A 103 12.47 -14.78 -9.07
CA ALA A 103 12.86 -15.57 -10.23
C ALA A 103 12.68 -17.08 -9.99
N GLU A 104 13.07 -17.57 -8.81
CA GLU A 104 12.92 -19.00 -8.46
C GLU A 104 11.44 -19.38 -8.33
N ILE A 105 10.60 -18.57 -7.73
CA ILE A 105 9.16 -18.84 -7.64
C ILE A 105 8.54 -18.90 -9.03
N GLN A 106 8.89 -18.00 -9.94
CA GLN A 106 8.43 -18.06 -11.33
C GLN A 106 8.93 -19.31 -12.06
N ARG A 107 10.19 -19.67 -11.84
CA ARG A 107 10.77 -20.91 -12.41
C ARG A 107 10.00 -22.14 -11.94
N PHE A 108 9.76 -22.28 -10.64
CA PHE A 108 8.97 -23.39 -10.10
C PHE A 108 7.55 -23.42 -10.64
N SER A 109 6.88 -22.27 -10.70
CA SER A 109 5.55 -22.15 -11.30
C SER A 109 5.54 -22.68 -12.74
N THR A 110 6.51 -22.28 -13.56
CA THR A 110 6.63 -22.74 -14.95
C THR A 110 6.84 -24.25 -15.03
N LEU A 111 7.72 -24.80 -14.18
CA LEU A 111 7.99 -26.23 -14.16
C LEU A 111 6.77 -27.07 -13.71
N LEU A 112 6.06 -26.60 -12.67
CA LEU A 112 4.88 -27.30 -12.16
C LEU A 112 3.75 -27.30 -13.18
N TYR A 113 3.42 -26.14 -13.74
CA TYR A 113 2.35 -26.04 -14.74
C TYR A 113 2.71 -26.67 -16.09
N GLY A 114 3.94 -26.44 -16.57
CA GLY A 114 4.37 -26.96 -17.87
C GLY A 114 4.53 -28.48 -17.90
N ASN A 115 4.76 -29.11 -16.74
CA ASN A 115 4.81 -30.59 -16.62
C ASN A 115 3.49 -31.18 -16.10
N GLU A 116 2.42 -30.39 -15.97
CA GLU A 116 1.13 -30.86 -15.44
C GLU A 116 1.29 -31.59 -14.10
N PHE A 117 2.12 -31.00 -13.20
CA PHE A 117 2.52 -31.69 -11.97
C PHE A 117 1.31 -31.94 -11.07
N ASP A 118 1.14 -33.20 -10.65
CA ASP A 118 -0.01 -33.62 -9.88
C ASP A 118 -0.12 -32.97 -8.51
N ALA A 119 -1.29 -32.37 -8.21
CA ALA A 119 -1.54 -31.63 -6.98
C ALA A 119 -1.50 -32.54 -5.72
N GLU A 120 -1.89 -33.79 -5.80
CA GLU A 120 -1.84 -34.74 -4.67
C GLU A 120 -0.39 -35.02 -4.30
N THR A 121 0.42 -35.36 -5.30
CA THR A 121 1.86 -35.55 -5.14
C THR A 121 2.53 -34.31 -4.59
N PHE A 122 2.21 -33.13 -5.12
CA PHE A 122 2.72 -31.86 -4.62
C PHE A 122 2.40 -31.65 -3.14
N ASN A 123 1.14 -31.86 -2.74
CA ASN A 123 0.71 -31.71 -1.35
C ASN A 123 1.46 -32.68 -0.42
N LYS A 124 1.69 -33.93 -0.83
CA LYS A 124 2.50 -34.89 -0.06
C LYS A 124 3.94 -34.41 0.12
N LEU A 125 4.56 -33.91 -0.96
CA LEU A 125 5.95 -33.40 -0.91
C LEU A 125 6.14 -32.23 0.03
N ILE A 126 5.18 -31.33 0.13
CA ILE A 126 5.23 -30.16 1.03
C ILE A 126 4.68 -30.44 2.44
N GLY A 127 4.31 -31.71 2.73
CA GLY A 127 3.77 -32.10 4.03
C GLY A 127 2.31 -31.65 4.27
N ARG A 128 1.59 -31.22 3.24
CA ARG A 128 0.18 -30.83 3.32
C ARG A 128 -0.72 -32.05 3.13
N ASN A 129 -0.75 -32.93 4.12
CA ASN A 129 -1.71 -34.04 4.11
C ASN A 129 -3.11 -33.48 4.39
N LYS A 130 -4.10 -33.91 3.59
CA LYS A 130 -5.50 -33.64 3.92
C LYS A 130 -5.84 -34.48 5.16
N GLU A 131 -6.22 -33.82 6.26
CA GLU A 131 -6.96 -34.46 7.34
C GLU A 131 -8.32 -34.94 6.85
#